data_7698b7dd97fcc8945c69fac817c471d8
#
_entry.id   7698b7dd97fcc8945c69fac817c471d8
#
_cell.length_a   1.000
_cell.length_b   1.000
_cell.length_c   1.000
_cell.angle_alpha   90.00
_cell.angle_beta   90.00
_cell.angle_gamma   90.00
#
_symmetry.space_group_name_H-M   'P 1'
#
loop_
_entity.id
_entity.type
_entity.pdbx_description
1 polymer ?
#
loop_
_entity_poly.entity_id
_entity_poly.type
_entity_poly.pdbx_seq_one_letter_code
_entity_poly.pdbx_strand_id
1 'polypeptide(L)'
;IGIVASLVICTVLYIAVVAVLTGMVKYDQIDSGAGVSVAFSTVGLGWAEVIIALAGVAGITSVMLVMMLSAPRVFLAMSRDGMLPPGFFGAVHPRFRTPWKSTILVGVFVGLLAGFLPIEALLQMTNIGTLFAFAIVCTAVLIMRRTNPNAERPFRCPFVPLIPILVILGCLLLMLSLPA
;
A
#
# COMPACT_ATOMS: atom_id res chain seq x y z
N ILE A 1 0.94 -1.52 -19.08
CA ILE A 1 0.33 -2.87 -19.22
C ILE A 1 0.65 -3.71 -17.99
N GLY A 2 1.91 -3.84 -17.54
CA GLY A 2 2.30 -4.68 -16.41
C GLY A 2 1.55 -4.38 -15.11
N ILE A 3 1.40 -3.11 -14.72
CA ILE A 3 0.68 -2.69 -13.51
C ILE A 3 -0.80 -3.12 -13.55
N VAL A 4 -1.47 -2.89 -14.69
CA VAL A 4 -2.89 -3.24 -14.84
C VAL A 4 -3.08 -4.76 -14.82
N ALA A 5 -2.22 -5.50 -15.51
CA ALA A 5 -2.26 -6.97 -15.51
C ALA A 5 -2.05 -7.53 -14.09
N SER A 6 -1.06 -7.01 -13.35
CA SER A 6 -0.81 -7.38 -11.96
C SER A 6 -2.02 -7.12 -11.07
N LEU A 7 -2.66 -5.95 -11.21
CA LEU A 7 -3.87 -5.62 -10.44
C LEU A 7 -5.02 -6.60 -10.73
N VAL A 8 -5.26 -6.93 -12.00
CA VAL A 8 -6.33 -7.87 -12.37
C VAL A 8 -6.06 -9.25 -11.79
N ILE A 9 -4.82 -9.77 -11.95
CA ILE A 9 -4.43 -11.07 -11.40
C ILE A 9 -4.59 -11.09 -9.88
N CYS A 10 -4.08 -10.09 -9.18
CA CYS A 10 -4.21 -9.99 -7.73
C CYS A 10 -5.68 -9.93 -7.29
N THR A 11 -6.51 -9.14 -8.00
CA THR A 11 -7.94 -9.04 -7.66
C THR A 11 -8.64 -10.40 -7.79
N VAL A 12 -8.39 -11.14 -8.87
CA VAL A 12 -8.95 -12.49 -9.06
C VAL A 12 -8.49 -13.44 -7.96
N LEU A 13 -7.20 -13.42 -7.61
CA LEU A 13 -6.65 -14.24 -6.54
C LEU A 13 -7.26 -13.88 -5.18
N TYR A 14 -7.42 -12.59 -4.85
CA TYR A 14 -8.06 -12.17 -3.60
C TYR A 14 -9.51 -12.64 -3.52
N ILE A 15 -10.29 -12.49 -4.60
CA ILE A 15 -11.68 -12.96 -4.64
C ILE A 15 -11.72 -14.47 -4.43
N ALA A 16 -10.85 -15.24 -5.09
CA ALA A 16 -10.80 -16.69 -4.95
C ALA A 16 -10.43 -17.12 -3.51
N VAL A 17 -9.43 -16.48 -2.91
CA VAL A 17 -9.01 -16.79 -1.52
C VAL A 17 -10.13 -16.45 -0.53
N VAL A 18 -10.76 -15.27 -0.67
CA VAL A 18 -11.86 -14.87 0.21
C VAL A 18 -13.06 -15.80 0.05
N ALA A 19 -13.41 -16.21 -1.16
CA ALA A 19 -14.51 -17.15 -1.42
C ALA A 19 -14.25 -18.52 -0.77
N VAL A 20 -13.03 -19.04 -0.83
CA VAL A 20 -12.65 -20.29 -0.15
C VAL A 20 -12.70 -20.10 1.37
N LEU A 21 -12.13 -19.01 1.88
CA LEU A 21 -12.06 -18.73 3.31
C LEU A 21 -13.45 -18.62 3.95
N THR A 22 -14.38 -17.87 3.33
CA THR A 22 -15.75 -17.72 3.80
C THR A 22 -16.60 -18.98 3.62
N GLY A 23 -16.20 -19.88 2.71
CA GLY A 23 -16.79 -21.21 2.56
C GLY A 23 -16.32 -22.19 3.63
N MET A 24 -15.14 -22.00 4.21
CA MET A 24 -14.56 -22.88 5.24
C MET A 24 -14.95 -22.48 6.66
N VAL A 25 -14.99 -21.17 6.94
CA VAL A 25 -15.23 -20.63 8.30
C VAL A 25 -16.22 -19.47 8.22
N LYS A 26 -17.11 -19.35 9.21
CA LYS A 26 -18.02 -18.21 9.33
C LYS A 26 -17.22 -16.92 9.54
N TYR A 27 -17.63 -15.84 8.88
CA TYR A 27 -16.92 -14.56 8.85
C TYR A 27 -16.68 -13.93 10.24
N ASP A 28 -17.58 -14.18 11.19
CA ASP A 28 -17.52 -13.70 12.59
C ASP A 28 -16.47 -14.45 13.45
N GLN A 29 -15.97 -15.58 12.95
CA GLN A 29 -14.93 -16.39 13.61
C GLN A 29 -13.53 -16.18 13.00
N ILE A 30 -13.43 -15.36 11.97
CA ILE A 30 -12.15 -15.07 11.30
C ILE A 30 -11.41 -14.01 12.10
N ASP A 31 -10.31 -14.38 12.73
CA ASP A 31 -9.44 -13.44 13.44
C ASP A 31 -8.72 -12.51 12.44
N SER A 32 -8.72 -11.20 12.75
CA SER A 32 -8.07 -10.17 11.93
C SER A 32 -6.54 -10.30 11.87
N GLY A 33 -5.93 -10.96 12.84
CA GLY A 33 -4.46 -11.07 12.94
C GLY A 33 -3.84 -12.20 12.12
N ALA A 34 -4.54 -13.33 11.97
CA ALA A 34 -4.00 -14.53 11.33
C ALA A 34 -5.06 -15.32 10.54
N GLY A 35 -6.08 -14.62 10.04
CA GLY A 35 -7.33 -15.18 9.53
C GLY A 35 -7.20 -16.34 8.56
N VAL A 36 -6.26 -16.29 7.62
CA VAL A 36 -6.10 -17.36 6.62
C VAL A 36 -5.49 -18.61 7.23
N SER A 37 -4.41 -18.49 8.01
CA SER A 37 -3.74 -19.67 8.61
C SER A 37 -4.62 -20.36 9.66
N VAL A 38 -5.30 -19.59 10.50
CA VAL A 38 -6.21 -20.10 11.52
C VAL A 38 -7.44 -20.81 10.92
N ALA A 39 -7.95 -20.32 9.80
CA ALA A 39 -9.05 -20.99 9.10
C ALA A 39 -8.70 -22.42 8.65
N PHE A 40 -7.44 -22.67 8.25
CA PHE A 40 -6.99 -24.01 7.88
C PHE A 40 -6.81 -24.95 9.09
N SER A 41 -6.43 -24.38 10.25
CA SER A 41 -6.36 -25.19 11.48
C SER A 41 -7.74 -25.62 11.98
N THR A 42 -8.76 -24.77 11.87
CA THR A 42 -10.14 -25.10 12.27
C THR A 42 -10.76 -26.23 11.43
N VAL A 43 -10.29 -26.42 10.19
CA VAL A 43 -10.71 -27.50 9.30
C VAL A 43 -9.87 -28.80 9.49
N GLY A 44 -8.89 -28.76 10.41
CA GLY A 44 -8.05 -29.94 10.72
C GLY A 44 -6.84 -30.10 9.79
N LEU A 45 -6.52 -29.12 8.96
CA LEU A 45 -5.37 -29.13 8.04
C LEU A 45 -4.16 -28.40 8.64
N GLY A 46 -3.69 -28.85 9.82
CA GLY A 46 -2.60 -28.18 10.54
C GLY A 46 -1.27 -28.07 9.77
N TRP A 47 -0.98 -29.00 8.84
CA TRP A 47 0.19 -28.88 7.98
C TRP A 47 0.10 -27.68 7.01
N ALA A 48 -1.10 -27.39 6.51
CA ALA A 48 -1.34 -26.26 5.62
C ALA A 48 -1.25 -24.92 6.37
N GLU A 49 -1.69 -24.87 7.64
CA GLU A 49 -1.52 -23.72 8.53
C GLU A 49 -0.06 -23.28 8.61
N VAL A 50 0.87 -24.23 8.87
CA VAL A 50 2.29 -23.95 9.01
C VAL A 50 2.88 -23.41 7.69
N ILE A 51 2.53 -24.00 6.55
CA ILE A 51 3.01 -23.57 5.24
C ILE A 51 2.50 -22.16 4.93
N ILE A 52 1.22 -21.88 5.19
CA ILE A 52 0.62 -20.57 4.94
C ILE A 52 1.23 -19.52 5.87
N ALA A 53 1.46 -19.83 7.14
CA ALA A 53 2.11 -18.91 8.07
C ALA A 53 3.54 -18.58 7.64
N LEU A 54 4.34 -19.56 7.23
CA LEU A 54 5.71 -19.34 6.73
C LEU A 54 5.71 -18.53 5.43
N ALA A 55 4.81 -18.84 4.49
CA ALA A 55 4.64 -18.05 3.26
C ALA A 55 4.22 -16.62 3.55
N GLY A 56 3.32 -16.42 4.53
CA GLY A 56 2.89 -15.11 5.00
C GLY A 56 4.06 -14.28 5.55
N VAL A 57 4.86 -14.86 6.43
CA VAL A 57 6.06 -14.19 6.99
C VAL A 57 7.05 -13.82 5.88
N ALA A 58 7.32 -14.73 4.96
CA ALA A 58 8.21 -14.46 3.83
C ALA A 58 7.67 -13.35 2.92
N GLY A 59 6.36 -13.37 2.63
CA GLY A 59 5.68 -12.35 1.82
C GLY A 59 5.71 -10.97 2.48
N ILE A 60 5.35 -10.89 3.77
CA ILE A 60 5.38 -9.64 4.54
C ILE A 60 6.80 -9.08 4.61
N THR A 61 7.80 -9.93 4.86
CA THR A 61 9.22 -9.52 4.88
C THR A 61 9.66 -8.93 3.54
N SER A 62 9.28 -9.57 2.44
CA SER A 62 9.58 -9.09 1.08
C SER A 62 8.96 -7.72 0.81
N VAL A 63 7.67 -7.55 1.10
CA VAL A 63 6.97 -6.27 0.92
C VAL A 63 7.58 -5.18 1.82
N MET A 64 7.89 -5.50 3.07
CA MET A 64 8.49 -4.56 4.01
C MET A 64 9.84 -4.04 3.51
N LEU A 65 10.71 -4.91 2.98
CA LEU A 65 11.98 -4.52 2.38
C LEU A 65 11.79 -3.56 1.20
N VAL A 66 10.84 -3.85 0.29
CA VAL A 66 10.56 -2.99 -0.86
C VAL A 66 10.01 -1.63 -0.43
N MET A 67 9.09 -1.61 0.54
CA MET A 67 8.53 -0.36 1.07
C MET A 67 9.59 0.49 1.78
N MET A 68 10.46 -0.12 2.59
CA MET A 68 11.57 0.57 3.26
C MET A 68 12.62 1.12 2.29
N LEU A 69 12.76 0.54 1.11
CA LEU A 69 13.62 1.07 0.06
C LEU A 69 12.94 2.20 -0.73
N SER A 70 11.63 2.16 -0.86
CA SER A 70 10.86 3.12 -1.67
C SER A 70 10.70 4.47 -0.98
N ALA A 71 10.35 4.52 0.29
CA ALA A 71 10.11 5.75 1.03
C ALA A 71 11.31 6.74 1.02
N PRO A 72 12.56 6.33 1.32
CA PRO A 72 13.70 7.22 1.22
C PRO A 72 13.99 7.75 -0.18
N ARG A 73 13.62 7.00 -1.22
CA ARG A 73 13.79 7.44 -2.62
C ARG A 73 12.80 8.54 -2.99
N VAL A 74 11.58 8.48 -2.47
CA VAL A 74 10.59 9.54 -2.62
C VAL A 74 11.10 10.83 -1.97
N PHE A 75 11.61 10.76 -0.74
CA PHE A 75 12.22 11.91 -0.08
C PHE A 75 13.42 12.48 -0.84
N LEU A 76 14.24 11.63 -1.44
CA LEU A 76 15.34 12.05 -2.29
C LEU A 76 14.85 12.79 -3.53
N ALA A 77 13.79 12.30 -4.19
CA ALA A 77 13.19 12.97 -5.34
C ALA A 77 12.62 14.35 -4.96
N MET A 78 11.83 14.42 -3.87
CA MET A 78 11.29 15.69 -3.35
C MET A 78 12.40 16.69 -2.98
N SER A 79 13.52 16.19 -2.46
CA SER A 79 14.69 17.04 -2.14
C SER A 79 15.38 17.57 -3.40
N ARG A 80 15.43 16.79 -4.47
CA ARG A 80 15.96 17.27 -5.79
C ARG A 80 15.05 18.29 -6.44
N ASP A 81 13.75 18.18 -6.23
CA ASP A 81 12.73 19.13 -6.70
C ASP A 81 12.68 20.41 -5.82
N GLY A 82 13.54 20.53 -4.81
CA GLY A 82 13.62 21.70 -3.93
C GLY A 82 12.53 21.77 -2.85
N MET A 83 11.70 20.75 -2.69
CA MET A 83 10.63 20.71 -1.69
C MET A 83 11.13 20.37 -0.28
N LEU A 84 12.28 19.70 -0.18
CA LEU A 84 12.88 19.28 1.10
C LEU A 84 14.34 19.73 1.18
N PRO A 85 14.89 19.97 2.39
CA PRO A 85 16.28 20.39 2.58
C PRO A 85 17.29 19.41 1.95
N PRO A 86 18.12 19.84 0.97
CA PRO A 86 18.99 18.94 0.23
C PRO A 86 20.15 18.39 1.09
N GLY A 87 20.55 19.11 2.13
CA GLY A 87 21.65 18.68 3.02
C GLY A 87 21.35 17.42 3.83
N PHE A 88 20.08 17.13 4.10
CA PHE A 88 19.65 15.95 4.83
C PHE A 88 19.04 14.89 3.91
N PHE A 89 17.97 15.24 3.19
CA PHE A 89 17.21 14.31 2.36
C PHE A 89 17.87 14.02 1.01
N GLY A 90 18.70 14.96 0.52
CA GLY A 90 19.49 14.80 -0.70
C GLY A 90 20.82 14.05 -0.50
N ALA A 91 21.20 13.74 0.75
CA ALA A 91 22.47 13.11 1.06
C ALA A 91 22.50 11.62 0.63
N VAL A 92 23.27 11.32 -0.41
CA VAL A 92 23.51 9.98 -0.94
C VAL A 92 24.84 9.46 -0.43
N HIS A 93 24.87 8.22 0.05
CA HIS A 93 26.09 7.59 0.54
C HIS A 93 27.09 7.36 -0.62
N PRO A 94 28.37 7.77 -0.52
CA PRO A 94 29.33 7.69 -1.63
C PRO A 94 29.54 6.27 -2.17
N ARG A 95 29.62 5.28 -1.28
CA ARG A 95 29.90 3.88 -1.63
C ARG A 95 28.62 3.13 -2.06
N PHE A 96 27.53 3.25 -1.31
CA PHE A 96 26.30 2.47 -1.54
C PHE A 96 25.31 3.16 -2.45
N ARG A 97 25.49 4.43 -2.79
CA ARG A 97 24.62 5.25 -3.64
C ARG A 97 23.13 5.24 -3.20
N THR A 98 22.90 5.12 -1.90
CA THR A 98 21.58 5.10 -1.29
C THR A 98 21.39 6.34 -0.39
N PRO A 99 20.16 6.84 -0.21
CA PRO A 99 19.87 7.98 0.66
C PRO A 99 19.86 7.53 2.14
N TRP A 100 21.04 7.25 2.69
CA TRP A 100 21.22 6.61 3.99
C TRP A 100 20.60 7.37 5.17
N LYS A 101 20.67 8.71 5.19
CA LYS A 101 20.07 9.53 6.25
C LYS A 101 18.55 9.38 6.27
N SER A 102 17.91 9.45 5.11
CA SER A 102 16.47 9.26 4.97
C SER A 102 16.06 7.83 5.30
N THR A 103 16.89 6.83 4.97
CA THR A 103 16.62 5.42 5.33
C THR A 103 16.63 5.21 6.84
N ILE A 104 17.63 5.77 7.55
CA ILE A 104 17.68 5.70 9.02
C ILE A 104 16.50 6.41 9.64
N LEU A 105 16.15 7.61 9.15
CA LEU A 105 15.01 8.37 9.65
C LEU A 105 13.72 7.55 9.51
N VAL A 106 13.45 7.01 8.33
CA VAL A 106 12.25 6.17 8.08
C VAL A 106 12.27 4.93 8.96
N GLY A 107 13.40 4.24 9.05
CA GLY A 107 13.53 3.04 9.87
C GLY A 107 13.25 3.29 11.35
N VAL A 108 13.82 4.35 11.92
CA VAL A 108 13.58 4.75 13.31
C VAL A 108 12.11 5.14 13.51
N PHE A 109 11.55 5.96 12.63
CA PHE A 109 10.16 6.41 12.73
C PHE A 109 9.17 5.25 12.64
N VAL A 110 9.34 4.37 11.66
CA VAL A 110 8.49 3.17 11.49
C VAL A 110 8.65 2.22 12.68
N GLY A 111 9.89 2.01 13.16
CA GLY A 111 10.14 1.15 14.31
C GLY A 111 9.49 1.65 15.60
N LEU A 112 9.53 2.97 15.82
CA LEU A 112 8.82 3.59 16.96
C LEU A 112 7.32 3.43 16.83
N LEU A 113 6.74 3.73 15.68
CA LEU A 113 5.28 3.56 15.47
C LEU A 113 4.87 2.11 15.67
N ALA A 114 5.60 1.15 15.11
CA ALA A 114 5.29 -0.27 15.26
C ALA A 114 5.45 -0.79 16.70
N GLY A 115 6.31 -0.15 17.50
CA GLY A 115 6.51 -0.54 18.90
C GLY A 115 5.50 0.04 19.88
N PHE A 116 4.92 1.21 19.57
CA PHE A 116 4.03 1.91 20.48
C PHE A 116 2.54 1.84 20.11
N LEU A 117 2.22 1.60 18.85
CA LEU A 117 0.84 1.58 18.38
C LEU A 117 0.31 0.16 18.22
N PRO A 118 -0.97 -0.10 18.59
CA PRO A 118 -1.61 -1.37 18.32
C PRO A 118 -1.80 -1.57 16.81
N ILE A 119 -1.82 -2.81 16.36
CA ILE A 119 -1.88 -3.17 14.93
C ILE A 119 -3.13 -2.61 14.25
N GLU A 120 -4.27 -2.57 14.96
CA GLU A 120 -5.53 -2.04 14.44
C GLU A 120 -5.39 -0.56 14.05
N ALA A 121 -4.76 0.25 14.91
CA ALA A 121 -4.53 1.67 14.64
C ALA A 121 -3.59 1.85 13.42
N LEU A 122 -2.55 1.04 13.30
CA LEU A 122 -1.63 1.08 12.15
C LEU A 122 -2.34 0.70 10.84
N LEU A 123 -3.21 -0.31 10.87
CA LEU A 123 -4.01 -0.72 9.72
C LEU A 123 -4.98 0.39 9.28
N GLN A 124 -5.68 1.02 10.24
CA GLN A 124 -6.58 2.13 9.96
C GLN A 124 -5.83 3.34 9.37
N MET A 125 -4.70 3.73 9.96
CA MET A 125 -3.87 4.82 9.44
C MET A 125 -3.38 4.52 8.01
N THR A 126 -2.98 3.28 7.74
CA THR A 126 -2.53 2.85 6.40
C THR A 126 -3.66 2.92 5.39
N ASN A 127 -4.86 2.44 5.75
CA ASN A 127 -6.03 2.47 4.88
C ASN A 127 -6.44 3.91 4.54
N ILE A 128 -6.56 4.77 5.57
CA ILE A 128 -6.90 6.18 5.37
C ILE A 128 -5.83 6.88 4.52
N GLY A 129 -4.55 6.69 4.84
CA GLY A 129 -3.44 7.29 4.10
C GLY A 129 -3.41 6.87 2.63
N THR A 130 -3.68 5.60 2.35
CA THR A 130 -3.70 5.06 0.97
C THR A 130 -4.89 5.60 0.18
N LEU A 131 -6.10 5.62 0.76
CA LEU A 131 -7.28 6.18 0.13
C LEU A 131 -7.12 7.68 -0.15
N PHE A 132 -6.52 8.41 0.79
CA PHE A 132 -6.22 9.83 0.63
C PHE A 132 -5.20 10.08 -0.49
N ALA A 133 -4.14 9.25 -0.57
CA ALA A 133 -3.16 9.33 -1.65
C ALA A 133 -3.82 9.10 -3.02
N PHE A 134 -4.71 8.11 -3.15
CA PHE A 134 -5.45 7.87 -4.40
C PHE A 134 -6.35 9.05 -4.77
N ALA A 135 -7.04 9.66 -3.81
CA ALA A 135 -7.84 10.85 -4.05
C ALA A 135 -6.99 12.03 -4.56
N ILE A 136 -5.81 12.26 -3.96
CA ILE A 136 -4.87 13.30 -4.40
C ILE A 136 -4.37 13.02 -5.82
N VAL A 137 -3.96 11.79 -6.13
CA VAL A 137 -3.48 11.43 -7.48
C VAL A 137 -4.57 11.63 -8.52
N CYS A 138 -5.81 11.21 -8.25
CA CYS A 138 -6.92 11.43 -9.16
C CYS A 138 -7.22 12.92 -9.36
N THR A 139 -7.15 13.72 -8.31
CA THR A 139 -7.29 15.18 -8.37
C THR A 139 -6.17 15.80 -9.20
N ALA A 140 -4.92 15.37 -9.00
CA ALA A 140 -3.78 15.85 -9.80
C ALA A 140 -3.95 15.53 -11.28
N VAL A 141 -4.46 14.35 -11.63
CA VAL A 141 -4.77 13.98 -13.03
C VAL A 141 -5.80 14.93 -13.63
N LEU A 142 -6.87 15.28 -12.89
CA LEU A 142 -7.88 16.23 -13.36
C LEU A 142 -7.30 17.63 -13.60
N ILE A 143 -6.48 18.12 -12.67
CA ILE A 143 -5.82 19.44 -12.78
C ILE A 143 -4.86 19.44 -13.97
N MET A 144 -3.98 18.44 -14.07
CA MET A 144 -3.01 18.35 -15.17
C MET A 144 -3.67 18.23 -16.56
N ARG A 145 -4.87 17.68 -16.65
CA ARG A 145 -5.61 17.65 -17.90
C ARG A 145 -6.13 19.03 -18.32
N ARG A 146 -6.44 19.89 -17.36
CA ARG A 146 -6.87 21.26 -17.62
C ARG A 146 -5.70 22.20 -17.88
N THR A 147 -4.62 22.08 -17.11
CA THR A 147 -3.45 22.98 -17.21
C THR A 147 -2.54 22.67 -18.39
N ASN A 148 -2.33 21.38 -18.68
CA ASN A 148 -1.44 20.92 -19.76
C ASN A 148 -2.14 19.92 -20.69
N PRO A 149 -3.07 20.37 -21.56
CA PRO A 149 -3.83 19.46 -22.44
C PRO A 149 -2.96 18.75 -23.48
N ASN A 150 -1.87 19.40 -23.92
CA ASN A 150 -0.99 18.91 -25.00
C ASN A 150 0.20 18.07 -24.52
N ALA A 151 0.30 17.76 -23.22
CA ALA A 151 1.38 16.91 -22.71
C ALA A 151 1.34 15.52 -23.34
N GLU A 152 2.49 15.00 -23.78
CA GLU A 152 2.62 13.64 -24.29
C GLU A 152 2.30 12.64 -23.17
N ARG A 153 1.31 11.77 -23.41
CA ARG A 153 0.85 10.77 -22.45
C ARG A 153 0.89 9.40 -23.08
N PRO A 154 1.80 8.51 -22.64
CA PRO A 154 1.87 7.13 -23.13
C PRO A 154 0.59 6.35 -22.86
N PHE A 155 -0.13 6.68 -21.78
CA PHE A 155 -1.43 6.10 -21.43
C PHE A 155 -2.47 7.21 -21.22
N ARG A 156 -3.58 7.08 -21.95
CA ARG A 156 -4.72 7.99 -21.78
C ARG A 156 -5.81 7.27 -20.98
N CYS A 157 -6.06 7.74 -19.78
CA CYS A 157 -7.18 7.23 -18.98
C CYS A 157 -8.50 7.44 -19.74
N PRO A 158 -9.30 6.38 -19.97
CA PRO A 158 -10.58 6.50 -20.65
C PRO A 158 -11.59 7.26 -19.77
N PHE A 159 -12.61 7.82 -20.42
CA PHE A 159 -13.75 8.48 -19.73
C PHE A 159 -13.38 9.53 -18.67
N VAL A 160 -12.35 10.35 -18.92
CA VAL A 160 -12.08 11.51 -18.05
C VAL A 160 -13.04 12.65 -18.43
N PRO A 161 -13.72 13.28 -17.46
CA PRO A 161 -13.44 13.34 -16.01
C PRO A 161 -14.17 12.30 -15.13
N LEU A 162 -15.01 11.45 -15.68
CA LEU A 162 -15.94 10.61 -14.93
C LEU A 162 -15.20 9.61 -14.00
N ILE A 163 -14.24 8.86 -14.54
CA ILE A 163 -13.50 7.84 -13.73
C ILE A 163 -12.76 8.46 -12.56
N PRO A 164 -11.94 9.51 -12.71
CA PRO A 164 -11.28 10.13 -11.57
C PRO A 164 -12.25 10.67 -10.51
N ILE A 165 -13.39 11.22 -10.91
CA ILE A 165 -14.40 11.71 -9.97
C ILE A 165 -15.02 10.55 -9.19
N LEU A 166 -15.38 9.46 -9.86
CA LEU A 166 -15.93 8.26 -9.19
C LEU A 166 -14.93 7.67 -8.19
N VAL A 167 -13.64 7.62 -8.54
CA VAL A 167 -12.60 7.15 -7.63
C VAL A 167 -12.48 8.05 -6.41
N ILE A 168 -12.47 9.38 -6.60
CA ILE A 168 -12.42 10.35 -5.47
C ILE A 168 -13.63 10.15 -4.55
N LEU A 169 -14.84 10.08 -5.11
CA LEU A 169 -16.07 9.86 -4.33
C LEU A 169 -16.03 8.53 -3.59
N GLY A 170 -15.60 7.45 -4.26
CA GLY A 170 -15.43 6.14 -3.65
C GLY A 170 -14.41 6.14 -2.51
N CYS A 171 -13.25 6.79 -2.68
CA CYS A 171 -12.25 6.92 -1.63
C CYS A 171 -12.81 7.70 -0.42
N LEU A 172 -13.51 8.83 -0.65
CA LEU A 172 -14.10 9.62 0.42
C LEU A 172 -15.19 8.83 1.16
N LEU A 173 -16.05 8.11 0.44
CA LEU A 173 -17.09 7.28 1.02
C LEU A 173 -16.49 6.17 1.88
N LEU A 174 -15.45 5.49 1.40
CA LEU A 174 -14.75 4.47 2.16
C LEU A 174 -14.05 5.06 3.40
N MET A 175 -13.43 6.24 3.28
CA MET A 175 -12.83 6.91 4.44
C MET A 175 -13.86 7.27 5.53
N LEU A 176 -15.07 7.68 5.13
CA LEU A 176 -16.15 8.00 6.05
C LEU A 176 -16.79 6.75 6.67
N SER A 177 -16.70 5.60 6.00
CA SER A 177 -17.25 4.33 6.50
C SER A 177 -16.28 3.58 7.42
N LEU A 178 -15.00 3.98 7.50
CA LEU A 178 -14.09 3.37 8.46
C LEU A 178 -14.53 3.74 9.89
N PRO A 179 -14.61 2.75 10.80
CA PRO A 179 -14.89 3.02 12.21
C PRO A 179 -13.74 3.87 12.79
N ALA A 180 -14.14 4.91 13.54
CA ALA A 180 -13.23 5.79 14.24
C ALA A 180 -12.57 5.09 15.43
#